data_773a742a1f8809fcb68f78736606ebd5
#
_entry.id   773a742a1f8809fcb68f78736606ebd5
#
_cell.length_a   1.000
_cell.length_b   1.000
_cell.length_c   1.000
_cell.angle_alpha   90.00
_cell.angle_beta   90.00
_cell.angle_gamma   90.00
#
_symmetry.space_group_name_H-M   'P 1'
#
loop_
_entity.id
_entity.type
_entity.pdbx_description
1 polymer ?
#
loop_
_entity_poly.entity_id
_entity_poly.type
_entity_poly.pdbx_seq_one_letter_code
_entity_poly.pdbx_strand_id
1 'polypeptide(L)'
;MTFHACHELPFTQIYIVDTEFFGDDGDQKTPVCLVVRELLSGEVRRYWMDELRQMDQPPFDIGPDALFVAFFASAEFSVFLALGWGLPANIFDCHAEFRCQTNGETLPFGNGQIGALQYFGITDGDQIAKDDMRARILTGGPWSSDERLAILDYCQSDVDGLAMLFSAMLARWPLGLMDLDQAVSYKHLRAHET
;
A
#
# COMPACT_ATOMS: atom_id res chain seq x y z
N MET A 1 2.23 17.27 9.27
CA MET A 1 3.44 16.44 9.39
C MET A 1 4.36 16.76 8.23
N THR A 2 5.64 17.04 8.49
CA THR A 2 6.59 17.38 7.43
C THR A 2 7.35 16.10 7.05
N PHE A 3 7.18 15.62 5.83
CA PHE A 3 7.80 14.39 5.29
C PHE A 3 9.28 14.62 4.90
N HIS A 4 10.08 15.24 5.78
CA HIS A 4 11.47 15.64 5.47
C HIS A 4 12.34 14.45 5.03
N ALA A 5 12.22 13.29 5.66
CA ALA A 5 13.02 12.12 5.32
C ALA A 5 12.70 11.57 3.90
N CYS A 6 11.49 11.80 3.40
CA CYS A 6 11.08 11.32 2.08
C CYS A 6 11.74 12.12 0.93
N HIS A 7 12.12 13.37 1.18
CA HIS A 7 12.83 14.21 0.19
C HIS A 7 14.30 13.83 -0.01
N GLU A 8 14.85 12.99 0.87
CA GLU A 8 16.23 12.48 0.75
C GLU A 8 16.31 11.22 -0.13
N LEU A 9 15.16 10.64 -0.50
CA LEU A 9 15.09 9.49 -1.39
C LEU A 9 15.44 9.88 -2.83
N PRO A 10 16.10 9.00 -3.61
CA PRO A 10 16.51 9.27 -4.97
C PRO A 10 15.35 9.17 -5.98
N PHE A 11 14.12 9.44 -5.55
CA PHE A 11 12.92 9.35 -6.38
C PHE A 11 12.27 10.72 -6.57
N THR A 12 11.78 10.98 -7.77
CA THR A 12 11.07 12.22 -8.09
C THR A 12 9.61 12.17 -7.67
N GLN A 13 9.06 10.96 -7.49
CA GLN A 13 7.68 10.72 -7.09
C GLN A 13 7.64 9.52 -6.13
N ILE A 14 6.77 9.59 -5.11
CA ILE A 14 6.56 8.52 -4.14
C ILE A 14 5.07 8.28 -4.01
N TYR A 15 4.62 7.13 -4.47
CA TYR A 15 3.21 6.77 -4.47
C TYR A 15 2.88 5.80 -3.36
N ILE A 16 2.08 6.25 -2.41
CA ILE A 16 1.46 5.42 -1.38
C ILE A 16 0.17 4.88 -1.96
N VAL A 17 0.05 3.56 -2.07
CA VAL A 17 -1.07 2.92 -2.79
C VAL A 17 -1.72 1.86 -1.91
N ASP A 18 -3.03 1.82 -1.98
CA ASP A 18 -3.84 0.75 -1.43
C ASP A 18 -4.98 0.42 -2.41
N THR A 19 -5.36 -0.84 -2.47
CA THR A 19 -6.45 -1.33 -3.33
C THR A 19 -7.39 -2.22 -2.56
N GLU A 20 -8.68 -2.10 -2.87
CA GLU A 20 -9.68 -3.03 -2.39
C GLU A 20 -10.08 -4.01 -3.50
N PHE A 21 -10.22 -5.26 -3.13
CA PHE A 21 -10.58 -6.33 -4.04
C PHE A 21 -11.30 -7.48 -3.32
N PHE A 22 -11.96 -8.34 -4.07
CA PHE A 22 -12.53 -9.58 -3.57
C PHE A 22 -12.18 -10.77 -4.47
N GLY A 23 -12.42 -11.98 -4.01
CA GLY A 23 -12.15 -13.25 -4.70
C GLY A 23 -11.50 -14.25 -3.76
N ASP A 24 -11.69 -15.53 -4.04
CA ASP A 24 -11.16 -16.62 -3.23
C ASP A 24 -9.63 -16.76 -3.37
N ASP A 25 -9.01 -17.46 -2.42
CA ASP A 25 -7.57 -17.73 -2.48
C ASP A 25 -7.24 -18.62 -3.68
N GLY A 26 -6.24 -18.18 -4.45
CA GLY A 26 -5.82 -18.85 -5.68
C GLY A 26 -6.56 -18.40 -6.94
N ASP A 27 -7.66 -17.66 -6.82
CA ASP A 27 -8.40 -17.09 -7.94
C ASP A 27 -7.88 -15.70 -8.33
N GLN A 28 -8.15 -15.32 -9.59
CA GLN A 28 -7.91 -13.97 -10.05
C GLN A 28 -8.78 -13.00 -9.24
N LYS A 29 -8.14 -12.02 -8.61
CA LYS A 29 -8.85 -11.02 -7.80
C LYS A 29 -9.71 -10.11 -8.67
N THR A 30 -10.84 -9.68 -8.11
CA THR A 30 -11.71 -8.69 -8.74
C THR A 30 -11.47 -7.34 -8.07
N PRO A 31 -10.88 -6.36 -8.78
CA PRO A 31 -10.65 -5.02 -8.25
C PRO A 31 -11.97 -4.33 -7.88
N VAL A 32 -11.96 -3.57 -6.80
CA VAL A 32 -13.09 -2.75 -6.32
C VAL A 32 -12.75 -1.27 -6.43
N CYS A 33 -11.66 -0.84 -5.83
CA CYS A 33 -11.17 0.52 -5.94
C CYS A 33 -9.65 0.58 -5.75
N LEU A 34 -9.08 1.73 -6.08
CA LEU A 34 -7.69 2.10 -5.83
C LEU A 34 -7.65 3.52 -5.31
N VAL A 35 -6.87 3.73 -4.26
CA VAL A 35 -6.52 5.06 -3.79
C VAL A 35 -5.00 5.21 -3.84
N VAL A 36 -4.54 6.33 -4.37
CA VAL A 36 -3.13 6.67 -4.44
C VAL A 36 -2.90 8.09 -3.91
N ARG A 37 -1.88 8.21 -3.05
CA ARG A 37 -1.35 9.50 -2.60
C ARG A 37 0.05 9.67 -3.18
N GLU A 38 0.27 10.77 -3.93
CA GLU A 38 1.62 11.21 -4.23
C GLU A 38 2.15 11.97 -2.99
N LEU A 39 3.19 11.43 -2.36
CA LEU A 39 3.60 11.85 -1.02
C LEU A 39 4.26 13.24 -0.99
N LEU A 40 5.00 13.61 -2.04
CA LEU A 40 5.75 14.87 -2.09
C LEU A 40 4.84 16.06 -2.37
N SER A 41 3.85 15.91 -3.25
CA SER A 41 2.86 16.94 -3.56
C SER A 41 1.65 16.92 -2.60
N GLY A 42 1.38 15.76 -1.99
CA GLY A 42 0.20 15.53 -1.17
C GLY A 42 -1.08 15.27 -1.97
N GLU A 43 -0.99 15.19 -3.30
CA GLU A 43 -2.14 14.90 -4.16
C GLU A 43 -2.71 13.50 -3.84
N VAL A 44 -4.04 13.39 -3.70
CA VAL A 44 -4.76 12.14 -3.51
C VAL A 44 -5.71 11.94 -4.68
N ARG A 45 -5.65 10.76 -5.30
CA ARG A 45 -6.56 10.34 -6.37
C ARG A 45 -7.24 9.04 -6.00
N ARG A 46 -8.52 8.94 -6.33
CA ARG A 46 -9.40 7.84 -5.97
C ARG A 46 -10.09 7.32 -7.23
N TYR A 47 -10.06 6.02 -7.44
CA TYR A 47 -10.61 5.38 -8.63
C TYR A 47 -11.51 4.23 -8.24
N TRP A 48 -12.67 4.14 -8.87
CA TRP A 48 -13.55 3.00 -8.75
C TRP A 48 -13.29 1.98 -9.85
N MET A 49 -13.73 0.73 -9.65
CA MET A 49 -13.49 -0.39 -10.57
C MET A 49 -13.85 -0.10 -12.03
N ASP A 50 -14.93 0.68 -12.25
CA ASP A 50 -15.39 0.99 -13.60
C ASP A 50 -14.42 1.89 -14.36
N GLU A 51 -13.68 2.74 -13.65
CA GLU A 51 -12.62 3.59 -14.20
C GLU A 51 -11.34 2.79 -14.40
N LEU A 52 -10.94 1.97 -13.39
CA LEU A 52 -9.73 1.17 -13.44
C LEU A 52 -9.70 0.20 -14.63
N ARG A 53 -10.86 -0.41 -14.95
CA ARG A 53 -11.01 -1.33 -16.10
C ARG A 53 -10.85 -0.66 -17.46
N GLN A 54 -10.92 0.66 -17.54
CA GLN A 54 -10.73 1.42 -18.77
C GLN A 54 -9.28 1.90 -18.96
N MET A 55 -8.40 1.62 -18.00
CA MET A 55 -7.01 2.06 -18.02
C MET A 55 -6.10 0.92 -18.45
N ASP A 56 -5.25 1.17 -19.44
CA ASP A 56 -4.23 0.23 -19.92
C ASP A 56 -3.00 0.14 -19.02
N GLN A 57 -2.86 1.08 -18.06
CA GLN A 57 -1.75 1.17 -17.11
C GLN A 57 -2.21 1.85 -15.82
N PRO A 58 -1.46 1.71 -14.71
CA PRO A 58 -1.78 2.41 -13.47
C PRO A 58 -1.88 3.93 -13.67
N PRO A 59 -2.78 4.62 -12.92
CA PRO A 59 -2.95 6.08 -13.03
C PRO A 59 -1.83 6.87 -12.33
N PHE A 60 -0.63 6.33 -12.26
CA PHE A 60 0.59 6.92 -11.69
C PHE A 60 1.83 6.28 -12.33
N ASP A 61 2.97 6.95 -12.20
CA ASP A 61 4.22 6.45 -12.77
C ASP A 61 4.72 5.20 -12.02
N ILE A 62 5.11 4.19 -12.79
CA ILE A 62 5.68 2.93 -12.31
C ILE A 62 7.13 2.73 -12.80
N GLY A 63 7.72 3.77 -13.41
CA GLY A 63 9.07 3.77 -13.96
C GLY A 63 10.17 3.88 -12.91
N PRO A 64 11.43 3.97 -13.38
CA PRO A 64 12.61 3.92 -12.50
C PRO A 64 12.77 5.16 -11.60
N ASP A 65 12.12 6.28 -11.92
CA ASP A 65 12.20 7.52 -11.14
C ASP A 65 11.10 7.65 -10.07
N ALA A 66 10.20 6.65 -10.00
CA ALA A 66 9.11 6.58 -9.04
C ALA A 66 9.30 5.45 -8.04
N LEU A 67 8.86 5.66 -6.79
CA LEU A 67 8.77 4.64 -5.75
C LEU A 67 7.31 4.30 -5.49
N PHE A 68 6.97 3.02 -5.61
CA PHE A 68 5.70 2.45 -5.18
C PHE A 68 5.81 1.97 -3.72
N VAL A 69 4.90 2.41 -2.86
CA VAL A 69 4.85 2.03 -1.45
C VAL A 69 3.50 1.43 -1.14
N ALA A 70 3.50 0.22 -0.58
CA ALA A 70 2.29 -0.48 -0.15
C ALA A 70 2.51 -1.18 1.19
N PHE A 71 1.41 -1.58 1.84
CA PHE A 71 1.46 -2.51 2.95
C PHE A 71 1.08 -3.90 2.45
N PHE A 72 2.07 -4.80 2.33
CA PHE A 72 1.92 -6.12 1.71
C PHE A 72 1.72 -6.04 0.18
N ALA A 73 2.71 -5.51 -0.53
CA ALA A 73 2.68 -5.18 -1.95
C ALA A 73 2.20 -6.31 -2.88
N SER A 74 2.35 -7.58 -2.49
CA SER A 74 1.84 -8.73 -3.26
C SER A 74 0.32 -8.75 -3.37
N ALA A 75 -0.41 -8.16 -2.41
CA ALA A 75 -1.85 -8.00 -2.48
C ALA A 75 -2.22 -7.02 -3.61
N GLU A 76 -1.55 -5.85 -3.65
CA GLU A 76 -1.73 -4.84 -4.70
C GLU A 76 -1.41 -5.40 -6.08
N PHE A 77 -0.36 -6.21 -6.21
CA PHE A 77 0.02 -6.82 -7.48
C PHE A 77 -1.01 -7.81 -8.00
N SER A 78 -1.82 -8.42 -7.14
CA SER A 78 -2.93 -9.25 -7.57
C SER A 78 -3.97 -8.44 -8.37
N VAL A 79 -4.19 -7.18 -7.97
CA VAL A 79 -5.06 -6.23 -8.69
C VAL A 79 -4.41 -5.78 -10.00
N PHE A 80 -3.10 -5.46 -9.99
CA PHE A 80 -2.36 -5.09 -11.20
C PHE A 80 -2.43 -6.19 -12.25
N LEU A 81 -2.19 -7.43 -11.85
CA LEU A 81 -2.30 -8.59 -12.74
C LEU A 81 -3.73 -8.78 -13.26
N ALA A 82 -4.75 -8.58 -12.43
CA ALA A 82 -6.15 -8.68 -12.83
C ALA A 82 -6.54 -7.62 -13.87
N LEU A 83 -5.90 -6.43 -13.82
CA LEU A 83 -6.10 -5.34 -14.77
C LEU A 83 -5.15 -5.41 -15.98
N GLY A 84 -4.21 -6.36 -16.00
CA GLY A 84 -3.21 -6.49 -17.06
C GLY A 84 -2.13 -5.41 -17.03
N TRP A 85 -1.92 -4.76 -15.88
CA TRP A 85 -0.93 -3.70 -15.71
C TRP A 85 0.48 -4.25 -15.49
N GLY A 86 1.50 -3.47 -15.87
CA GLY A 86 2.88 -3.75 -15.51
C GLY A 86 3.13 -3.51 -14.01
N LEU A 87 4.18 -4.13 -13.47
CA LEU A 87 4.60 -3.93 -12.09
C LEU A 87 5.54 -2.72 -11.96
N PRO A 88 5.54 -2.00 -10.81
CA PRO A 88 6.46 -0.91 -10.55
C PRO A 88 7.93 -1.33 -10.57
N ALA A 89 8.79 -0.45 -11.09
CA ALA A 89 10.23 -0.70 -11.14
C ALA A 89 10.88 -0.69 -9.74
N ASN A 90 10.38 0.17 -8.85
CA ASN A 90 10.87 0.27 -7.47
C ASN A 90 9.70 0.11 -6.50
N ILE A 91 9.88 -0.76 -5.52
CA ILE A 91 8.83 -1.15 -4.58
C ILE A 91 9.37 -1.09 -3.16
N PHE A 92 8.61 -0.46 -2.27
CA PHE A 92 8.80 -0.52 -0.83
C PHE A 92 7.59 -1.18 -0.19
N ASP A 93 7.77 -2.41 0.27
CA ASP A 93 6.75 -3.15 1.01
C ASP A 93 6.92 -2.90 2.52
N CYS A 94 6.06 -2.04 3.09
CA CYS A 94 6.13 -1.69 4.50
C CYS A 94 5.94 -2.89 5.43
N HIS A 95 5.15 -3.90 5.04
CA HIS A 95 4.98 -5.11 5.85
C HIS A 95 6.27 -5.95 5.88
N ALA A 96 6.90 -6.16 4.72
CA ALA A 96 8.14 -6.92 4.64
C ALA A 96 9.26 -6.22 5.43
N GLU A 97 9.42 -4.91 5.24
CA GLU A 97 10.43 -4.13 5.97
C GLU A 97 10.15 -4.09 7.48
N PHE A 98 8.90 -3.87 7.90
CA PHE A 98 8.53 -3.91 9.31
C PHE A 98 8.90 -5.25 9.95
N ARG A 99 8.58 -6.36 9.30
CA ARG A 99 8.92 -7.69 9.79
C ARG A 99 10.42 -7.97 9.84
N CYS A 100 11.17 -7.46 8.86
CA CYS A 100 12.63 -7.60 8.85
C CYS A 100 13.28 -6.83 10.00
N GLN A 101 12.86 -5.59 10.22
CA GLN A 101 13.42 -4.72 11.23
C GLN A 101 13.02 -5.09 12.66
N THR A 102 11.87 -5.75 12.82
CA THR A 102 11.38 -6.23 14.13
C THR A 102 11.57 -7.74 14.32
N ASN A 103 12.43 -8.36 13.50
CA ASN A 103 12.67 -9.80 13.58
C ASN A 103 13.24 -10.19 14.96
N GLY A 104 12.56 -11.14 15.61
CA GLY A 104 12.91 -11.57 16.96
C GLY A 104 12.31 -10.74 18.09
N GLU A 105 11.62 -9.65 17.79
CA GLU A 105 10.88 -8.87 18.79
C GLU A 105 9.50 -9.47 19.06
N THR A 106 8.99 -9.23 20.29
CA THR A 106 7.58 -9.51 20.60
C THR A 106 6.74 -8.29 20.14
N LEU A 107 5.79 -8.53 19.24
CA LEU A 107 4.90 -7.51 18.72
C LEU A 107 3.53 -7.60 19.43
N PRO A 108 3.28 -6.79 20.47
CA PRO A 108 2.05 -6.90 21.28
C PRO A 108 0.77 -6.57 20.50
N PHE A 109 0.91 -5.83 19.39
CA PHE A 109 -0.21 -5.41 18.54
C PHE A 109 -0.27 -6.19 17.21
N GLY A 110 0.57 -7.22 17.04
CA GLY A 110 0.69 -7.96 15.80
C GLY A 110 1.48 -7.23 14.72
N ASN A 111 1.52 -7.83 13.52
CA ASN A 111 2.33 -7.36 12.39
C ASN A 111 1.50 -6.83 11.20
N GLY A 112 0.18 -6.65 11.36
CA GLY A 112 -0.66 -5.95 10.39
C GLY A 112 -0.41 -4.44 10.40
N GLN A 113 -1.01 -3.71 9.46
CA GLN A 113 -0.81 -2.26 9.33
C GLN A 113 -1.15 -1.52 10.62
N ILE A 114 -2.28 -1.82 11.26
CA ILE A 114 -2.66 -1.21 12.54
C ILE A 114 -1.63 -1.53 13.63
N GLY A 115 -1.17 -2.79 13.71
CA GLY A 115 -0.15 -3.18 14.68
C GLY A 115 1.19 -2.45 14.46
N ALA A 116 1.59 -2.27 13.20
CA ALA A 116 2.77 -1.49 12.85
C ALA A 116 2.62 -0.01 13.21
N LEU A 117 1.46 0.60 12.93
CA LEU A 117 1.17 1.98 13.34
C LEU A 117 1.26 2.15 14.86
N GLN A 118 0.65 1.23 15.62
CA GLN A 118 0.72 1.25 17.09
C GLN A 118 2.15 1.05 17.62
N TYR A 119 2.96 0.22 16.96
CA TYR A 119 4.39 0.06 17.29
C TYR A 119 5.16 1.38 17.21
N PHE A 120 4.82 2.23 16.23
CA PHE A 120 5.38 3.57 16.08
C PHE A 120 4.67 4.66 16.91
N GLY A 121 3.69 4.28 17.75
CA GLY A 121 2.92 5.23 18.56
C GLY A 121 1.96 6.09 17.73
N ILE A 122 1.60 5.65 16.54
CA ILE A 122 0.63 6.29 15.67
C ILE A 122 -0.74 5.66 15.96
N THR A 123 -1.68 6.49 16.38
CA THR A 123 -3.06 6.03 16.63
C THR A 123 -3.83 6.16 15.32
N ASP A 124 -4.28 5.06 14.76
CA ASP A 124 -5.11 5.03 13.57
C ASP A 124 -6.27 4.07 13.76
N GLY A 125 -7.46 4.57 13.48
CA GLY A 125 -8.69 3.85 13.24
C GLY A 125 -9.22 2.94 14.36
N ASP A 126 -10.45 2.52 14.17
CA ASP A 126 -11.12 1.47 14.94
C ASP A 126 -11.01 0.14 14.19
N GLN A 127 -10.37 -0.87 14.81
CA GLN A 127 -10.18 -2.20 14.22
C GLN A 127 -11.54 -2.86 13.87
N ILE A 128 -12.56 -2.68 14.72
CA ILE A 128 -13.88 -3.26 14.49
C ILE A 128 -14.51 -2.67 13.23
N ALA A 129 -14.45 -1.36 13.06
CA ALA A 129 -14.97 -0.69 11.86
C ALA A 129 -14.22 -1.14 10.59
N LYS A 130 -12.92 -1.40 10.68
CA LYS A 130 -12.13 -1.94 9.56
C LYS A 130 -12.52 -3.37 9.20
N ASP A 131 -12.72 -4.24 10.17
CA ASP A 131 -13.14 -5.63 9.95
C ASP A 131 -14.54 -5.71 9.31
N ASP A 132 -15.48 -4.86 9.74
CA ASP A 132 -16.82 -4.76 9.17
C ASP A 132 -16.78 -4.28 7.70
N MET A 133 -15.97 -3.27 7.39
CA MET A 133 -15.82 -2.78 6.02
C MET A 133 -15.17 -3.84 5.11
N ARG A 134 -14.13 -4.50 5.58
CA ARG A 134 -13.50 -5.60 4.86
C ARG A 134 -14.49 -6.73 4.57
N ALA A 135 -15.29 -7.13 5.57
CA ALA A 135 -16.34 -8.14 5.37
C ALA A 135 -17.35 -7.69 4.31
N ARG A 136 -17.72 -6.40 4.29
CA ARG A 136 -18.61 -5.82 3.28
C ARG A 136 -18.02 -5.87 1.87
N ILE A 137 -16.74 -5.55 1.70
CA ILE A 137 -16.04 -5.62 0.41
C ILE A 137 -16.02 -7.06 -0.11
N LEU A 138 -15.73 -8.02 0.75
CA LEU A 138 -15.64 -9.44 0.38
C LEU A 138 -16.98 -10.05 -0.08
N THR A 139 -18.13 -9.40 0.17
CA THR A 139 -19.42 -9.85 -0.40
C THR A 139 -19.52 -9.68 -1.91
N GLY A 140 -18.64 -8.89 -2.55
CA GLY A 140 -18.58 -8.73 -4.01
C GLY A 140 -19.66 -7.80 -4.60
N GLY A 141 -20.37 -7.04 -3.77
CA GLY A 141 -21.43 -6.11 -4.21
C GLY A 141 -22.78 -6.78 -4.49
N PRO A 142 -23.72 -6.12 -5.20
CA PRO A 142 -23.59 -4.74 -5.66
C PRO A 142 -23.54 -3.71 -4.52
N TRP A 143 -22.91 -2.57 -4.77
CA TRP A 143 -22.81 -1.47 -3.80
C TRP A 143 -23.60 -0.25 -4.27
N SER A 144 -24.35 0.37 -3.36
CA SER A 144 -24.98 1.67 -3.56
C SER A 144 -23.93 2.78 -3.67
N SER A 145 -24.35 3.98 -4.10
CA SER A 145 -23.44 5.13 -4.17
C SER A 145 -22.83 5.49 -2.82
N ASP A 146 -23.60 5.40 -1.73
CA ASP A 146 -23.11 5.70 -0.38
C ASP A 146 -22.10 4.63 0.09
N GLU A 147 -22.34 3.36 -0.21
CA GLU A 147 -21.39 2.28 0.08
C GLU A 147 -20.10 2.41 -0.72
N ARG A 148 -20.18 2.80 -1.99
CA ARG A 148 -18.98 3.08 -2.80
C ARG A 148 -18.15 4.20 -2.21
N LEU A 149 -18.79 5.27 -1.75
CA LEU A 149 -18.09 6.37 -1.08
C LEU A 149 -17.43 5.89 0.21
N ALA A 150 -18.15 5.13 1.04
CA ALA A 150 -17.62 4.59 2.28
C ALA A 150 -16.42 3.64 2.06
N ILE A 151 -16.45 2.80 1.00
CA ILE A 151 -15.33 1.92 0.62
C ILE A 151 -14.12 2.77 0.16
N LEU A 152 -14.33 3.82 -0.63
CA LEU A 152 -13.25 4.72 -1.03
C LEU A 152 -12.68 5.50 0.15
N ASP A 153 -13.50 5.93 1.10
CA ASP A 153 -13.05 6.60 2.32
C ASP A 153 -12.23 5.65 3.21
N TYR A 154 -12.63 4.38 3.29
CA TYR A 154 -11.92 3.33 3.99
C TYR A 154 -10.53 3.09 3.36
N CYS A 155 -10.46 2.82 2.05
CA CYS A 155 -9.20 2.65 1.31
C CYS A 155 -8.29 3.89 1.44
N GLN A 156 -8.87 5.11 1.40
CA GLN A 156 -8.10 6.33 1.64
C GLN A 156 -7.54 6.40 3.07
N SER A 157 -8.29 5.96 4.08
CA SER A 157 -7.79 5.94 5.45
C SER A 157 -6.58 5.00 5.59
N ASP A 158 -6.57 3.88 4.86
CA ASP A 158 -5.45 2.95 4.84
C ASP A 158 -4.22 3.56 4.15
N VAL A 159 -4.40 4.29 3.04
CA VAL A 159 -3.34 5.08 2.39
C VAL A 159 -2.78 6.17 3.31
N ASP A 160 -3.65 6.88 4.05
CA ASP A 160 -3.22 7.93 4.96
C ASP A 160 -2.43 7.37 6.14
N GLY A 161 -2.88 6.26 6.72
CA GLY A 161 -2.15 5.53 7.74
C GLY A 161 -0.80 5.00 7.23
N LEU A 162 -0.79 4.43 6.03
CA LEU A 162 0.42 3.93 5.40
C LEU A 162 1.45 5.05 5.12
N ALA A 163 1.02 6.23 4.71
CA ALA A 163 1.90 7.39 4.54
C ALA A 163 2.57 7.81 5.85
N MET A 164 1.83 7.78 6.96
CA MET A 164 2.38 8.05 8.29
C MET A 164 3.36 6.95 8.72
N LEU A 165 3.00 5.68 8.51
CA LEU A 165 3.85 4.53 8.82
C LEU A 165 5.17 4.58 8.05
N PHE A 166 5.11 4.74 6.72
CA PHE A 166 6.31 4.84 5.87
C PHE A 166 7.25 5.94 6.35
N SER A 167 6.72 7.12 6.65
CA SER A 167 7.52 8.24 7.17
C SER A 167 8.15 7.95 8.54
N ALA A 168 7.43 7.25 9.44
CA ALA A 168 7.94 6.86 10.74
C ALA A 168 9.03 5.78 10.61
N MET A 169 8.87 4.83 9.70
CA MET A 169 9.87 3.80 9.38
C MET A 169 11.16 4.45 8.87
N LEU A 170 11.08 5.38 7.91
CA LEU A 170 12.24 6.11 7.39
C LEU A 170 12.97 6.93 8.47
N ALA A 171 12.21 7.55 9.39
CA ALA A 171 12.80 8.33 10.47
C ALA A 171 13.52 7.45 11.51
N ARG A 172 13.01 6.24 11.77
CA ARG A 172 13.58 5.31 12.76
C ARG A 172 14.73 4.48 12.19
N TRP A 173 14.61 4.07 10.94
CA TRP A 173 15.57 3.23 10.23
C TRP A 173 16.09 3.99 9.01
N PRO A 174 17.08 4.89 9.21
CA PRO A 174 17.59 5.72 8.13
C PRO A 174 18.21 4.88 7.03
N LEU A 175 18.02 5.33 5.80
CA LEU A 175 18.33 4.65 4.53
C LEU A 175 19.76 4.13 4.39
N GLY A 176 20.72 4.59 5.17
CA GLY A 176 22.06 4.01 5.22
C GLY A 176 22.10 2.57 5.77
N LEU A 177 21.01 2.12 6.43
CA LEU A 177 20.76 0.73 6.82
C LEU A 177 19.77 0.03 5.86
N MET A 178 18.93 0.83 5.18
CA MET A 178 18.09 0.40 4.08
C MET A 178 18.78 0.78 2.77
N ASP A 179 19.87 0.07 2.44
CA ASP A 179 20.35 0.04 1.07
C ASP A 179 19.18 -0.48 0.24
N LEU A 180 18.56 0.39 -0.59
CA LEU A 180 17.43 0.01 -1.45
C LEU A 180 17.79 -1.19 -2.35
N ASP A 181 19.08 -1.38 -2.65
CA ASP A 181 19.61 -2.58 -3.29
C ASP A 181 19.58 -3.81 -2.36
N GLN A 182 19.37 -3.63 -1.07
CA GLN A 182 19.29 -4.69 -0.04
C GLN A 182 17.92 -4.84 0.61
N ALA A 183 16.98 -3.93 0.37
CA ALA A 183 15.61 -4.06 0.87
C ALA A 183 15.03 -5.42 0.43
N VAL A 184 14.51 -6.17 1.38
CA VAL A 184 14.04 -7.56 1.16
C VAL A 184 12.94 -7.61 0.11
N SER A 185 12.08 -6.59 0.06
CA SER A 185 11.03 -6.42 -0.93
C SER A 185 11.57 -6.35 -2.36
N TYR A 186 12.68 -5.64 -2.57
CA TYR A 186 13.30 -5.49 -3.89
C TYR A 186 13.97 -6.78 -4.39
N LYS A 187 14.63 -7.54 -3.51
CA LYS A 187 15.29 -8.81 -3.86
C LYS A 187 14.31 -9.93 -4.18
N HIS A 188 13.17 -9.98 -3.51
CA HIS A 188 12.16 -11.02 -3.76
C HIS A 188 11.55 -10.91 -5.15
N LEU A 189 11.35 -9.71 -5.67
CA LEU A 189 10.76 -9.51 -7.00
C LEU A 189 11.74 -9.82 -8.13
N ARG A 190 13.03 -9.45 -8.00
CA ARG A 190 14.03 -9.81 -9.00
C ARG A 190 14.36 -11.30 -9.05
N ALA A 191 14.17 -12.04 -7.97
CA ALA A 191 14.41 -13.50 -7.95
C ALA A 191 13.38 -14.30 -8.77
N HIS A 192 12.26 -13.69 -9.14
CA HIS A 192 11.21 -14.30 -9.98
C HIS A 192 11.34 -13.92 -11.47
N GLU A 193 12.26 -13.04 -11.85
CA GLU A 193 12.50 -12.64 -13.25
C GLU A 193 13.61 -13.46 -13.96
N THR A 194 14.22 -14.42 -13.27
CA THR A 194 15.21 -15.38 -13.82
C THR A 194 14.67 -16.80 -13.81
#